data_caf7a3bfcf013dfe05c77499f17618ac
#
_entry.id   caf7a3bfcf013dfe05c77499f17618ac
#
_cell.length_a   1.000
_cell.length_b   1.000
_cell.length_c   1.000
_cell.angle_alpha   90.00
_cell.angle_beta   90.00
_cell.angle_gamma   90.00
#
_symmetry.space_group_name_H-M   'P 1'
#
loop_
_entity.id
_entity.type
_entity.pdbx_description
1 polymer ?
#
loop_
_entity_poly.entity_id
_entity_poly.type
_entity_poly.pdbx_seq_one_letter_code
_entity_poly.pdbx_strand_id
1 'polypeptide(L)'
;MTFTRYELTIPVELTSELHIGGVDAVPERDGEGTVIRFCRNGLKEPTIPGRSIRGAVRAACDVARQALEEAGDPATQDGGVFSKATWVSLWGDDTDYTGKSANDRGLPSDASLPIRQSALTFHAVSFPQYKDSDPGESPLPRRHGVGIDRTTGAASDGALYEHEFLPRGTAFDIRITAEGRDGEQKEDNDKEPQNNKQSEGIPGPAPSDSVEKLLEFIVDVLDSGAICLGGRTGSGQGQIRVIEPKLRRLSGTTNAGGLTTPADILNALIGQDMEGTSLPLKLDGWTLEEPARITIDWWSPTGIFVAEDEKLTKQRKAQKEAENRKKGIDEEVHEVVYPLRDPSEEWENAQLLIPGTSIRGALRSRASRIARTVLAARDELSTFTSHDLHEQIAAEPNLVRYMFGSTNYRGAVTVHDCLSTDPGKCIEVTHNAIDRWTGGVIDGGLFTEAVYLGTHWEPITIDIDLRQLLNNIEAEKGPEDREQSKPTHADYAHAAYVLLGLVLAELSAGTLPLGSRSTRGLGQVVVSSIDVRGCTREGVVIPAKTLSGGEALEHPGTAAISPTQDRYDAQRTLAGGVLEYLLDIKGATQWSDRLHEGLQKTDTESKGKEKAHE
;
A
#
# COMPACT_ATOMS: atom_id res chain seq x y z
N MET A 1 -5.43 26.57 -35.33
CA MET A 1 -5.51 25.64 -34.17
C MET A 1 -5.16 26.44 -32.97
N THR A 2 -6.08 26.59 -32.04
CA THR A 2 -5.83 27.19 -30.72
C THR A 2 -5.56 26.08 -29.72
N PHE A 3 -4.58 26.29 -28.84
CA PHE A 3 -4.28 25.39 -27.75
C PHE A 3 -4.70 26.05 -26.45
N THR A 4 -5.37 25.30 -25.61
CA THR A 4 -5.68 25.71 -24.25
C THR A 4 -4.75 24.95 -23.29
N ARG A 5 -4.13 25.69 -22.40
CA ARG A 5 -3.32 25.15 -21.31
C ARG A 5 -4.11 25.16 -20.01
N TYR A 6 -3.95 24.09 -19.25
CA TYR A 6 -4.55 23.93 -17.94
C TYR A 6 -3.47 23.77 -16.89
N GLU A 7 -3.72 24.30 -15.71
CA GLU A 7 -2.89 24.10 -14.53
C GLU A 7 -3.82 23.61 -13.39
N LEU A 8 -3.58 22.38 -12.95
CA LEU A 8 -4.26 21.78 -11.81
C LEU A 8 -3.27 21.71 -10.64
N THR A 9 -3.66 22.32 -9.52
CA THR A 9 -2.95 22.24 -8.26
C THR A 9 -3.84 21.52 -7.26
N ILE A 10 -3.35 20.43 -6.69
CA ILE A 10 -4.06 19.59 -5.74
C ILE A 10 -3.26 19.59 -4.44
N PRO A 11 -3.63 20.43 -3.46
CA PRO A 11 -3.05 20.35 -2.13
C PRO A 11 -3.45 19.01 -1.50
N VAL A 12 -2.48 18.28 -0.99
CA VAL A 12 -2.68 17.00 -0.32
C VAL A 12 -1.93 16.96 1.00
N GLU A 13 -2.42 16.14 1.91
CA GLU A 13 -1.78 15.83 3.18
C GLU A 13 -1.60 14.33 3.30
N LEU A 14 -0.43 13.88 3.74
CA LEU A 14 -0.17 12.47 4.03
C LEU A 14 -0.99 12.02 5.24
N THR A 15 -1.83 11.01 5.06
CA THR A 15 -2.56 10.37 6.15
C THR A 15 -1.81 9.15 6.71
N SER A 16 -0.77 8.70 6.01
CA SER A 16 0.19 7.70 6.45
C SER A 16 1.60 8.09 6.00
N GLU A 17 2.61 7.41 6.49
CA GLU A 17 4.00 7.63 6.05
C GLU A 17 4.17 7.36 4.56
N LEU A 18 5.05 8.11 3.91
CA LEU A 18 5.38 7.92 2.50
C LEU A 18 6.85 7.56 2.33
N HIS A 19 7.12 6.46 1.63
CA HIS A 19 8.46 6.10 1.17
C HIS A 19 8.51 6.02 -0.36
N ILE A 20 9.47 6.72 -0.94
CA ILE A 20 9.83 6.59 -2.37
C ILE A 20 11.31 6.25 -2.44
N GLY A 21 11.62 5.02 -2.85
CA GLY A 21 12.99 4.54 -2.95
C GLY A 21 13.81 5.36 -3.95
N GLY A 22 15.02 5.69 -3.54
CA GLY A 22 16.07 6.23 -4.40
C GLY A 22 16.95 5.12 -4.98
N VAL A 23 17.90 5.52 -5.83
CA VAL A 23 18.88 4.60 -6.43
C VAL A 23 19.97 4.24 -5.41
N ASP A 24 20.09 5.00 -4.33
CA ASP A 24 21.18 4.93 -3.36
C ASP A 24 20.73 4.22 -2.08
N ALA A 25 20.83 2.90 -2.04
CA ALA A 25 20.91 2.18 -0.77
C ALA A 25 22.34 2.43 -0.21
N VAL A 26 22.46 3.15 0.89
CA VAL A 26 23.75 3.39 1.55
C VAL A 26 23.91 2.37 2.66
N PRO A 27 24.95 1.48 2.59
CA PRO A 27 25.28 0.61 3.71
C PRO A 27 25.57 1.48 4.96
N GLU A 28 25.05 1.11 6.10
CA GLU A 28 25.36 1.81 7.33
C GLU A 28 26.85 1.64 7.68
N ARG A 29 27.48 2.69 8.24
CA ARG A 29 28.94 2.70 8.50
C ARG A 29 29.43 1.63 9.46
N ASP A 30 28.51 1.05 10.26
CA ASP A 30 28.85 0.05 11.28
C ASP A 30 28.65 -1.41 10.81
N GLY A 31 28.32 -1.62 9.53
CA GLY A 31 28.18 -2.97 8.96
C GLY A 31 26.89 -3.72 9.29
N GLU A 32 26.01 -3.14 10.07
CA GLU A 32 24.76 -3.75 10.54
C GLU A 32 23.51 -3.26 9.80
N GLY A 33 23.45 -3.41 8.50
CA GLY A 33 22.20 -3.17 7.78
C GLY A 33 22.31 -2.22 6.60
N THR A 34 21.29 -2.22 5.77
CA THR A 34 21.17 -1.35 4.59
C THR A 34 20.06 -0.34 4.82
N VAL A 35 20.37 0.96 4.76
CA VAL A 35 19.37 2.03 4.79
C VAL A 35 18.88 2.28 3.38
N ILE A 36 17.58 2.09 3.15
CA ILE A 36 16.93 2.45 1.89
C ILE A 36 16.55 3.93 1.97
N ARG A 37 17.30 4.76 1.27
CA ARG A 37 17.08 6.20 1.29
C ARG A 37 15.85 6.60 0.49
N PHE A 38 15.23 7.68 0.95
CA PHE A 38 14.22 8.39 0.16
C PHE A 38 14.87 9.01 -1.10
N CYS A 39 14.13 9.09 -2.20
CA CYS A 39 14.61 9.70 -3.44
C CYS A 39 15.04 11.16 -3.22
N ARG A 40 16.17 11.56 -3.79
CA ARG A 40 16.74 12.91 -3.70
C ARG A 40 16.85 13.56 -5.09
N ASN A 41 16.71 14.89 -5.14
CA ASN A 41 17.06 15.67 -6.32
C ASN A 41 18.57 16.04 -6.32
N GLY A 42 19.01 16.76 -7.35
CA GLY A 42 20.40 17.21 -7.47
C GLY A 42 20.86 18.19 -6.38
N LEU A 43 19.94 18.76 -5.60
CA LEU A 43 20.21 19.64 -4.46
C LEU A 43 20.23 18.86 -3.12
N LYS A 44 20.16 17.55 -3.16
CA LYS A 44 20.06 16.63 -2.00
C LYS A 44 18.80 16.83 -1.16
N GLU A 45 17.73 17.31 -1.76
CA GLU A 45 16.44 17.46 -1.12
C GLU A 45 15.59 16.20 -1.37
N PRO A 46 14.89 15.64 -0.36
CA PRO A 46 13.91 14.61 -0.58
C PRO A 46 12.90 15.05 -1.62
N THR A 47 12.61 14.19 -2.58
CA THR A 47 11.81 14.56 -3.75
C THR A 47 10.89 13.41 -4.17
N ILE A 48 9.63 13.75 -4.42
CA ILE A 48 8.69 12.87 -5.12
C ILE A 48 8.84 13.16 -6.62
N PRO A 49 9.44 12.28 -7.42
CA PRO A 49 9.56 12.50 -8.85
C PRO A 49 8.19 12.57 -9.54
N GLY A 50 7.99 13.49 -10.47
CA GLY A 50 6.73 13.61 -11.22
C GLY A 50 6.32 12.30 -11.91
N ARG A 51 7.31 11.52 -12.38
CA ARG A 51 7.05 10.18 -12.94
C ARG A 51 6.41 9.20 -11.93
N SER A 52 6.77 9.29 -10.65
CA SER A 52 6.22 8.44 -9.59
C SER A 52 4.77 8.81 -9.31
N ILE A 53 4.45 10.12 -9.26
CA ILE A 53 3.09 10.61 -9.13
C ILE A 53 2.27 10.19 -10.36
N ARG A 54 2.79 10.47 -11.56
CA ARG A 54 2.12 10.11 -12.83
C ARG A 54 1.81 8.62 -12.91
N GLY A 55 2.75 7.76 -12.53
CA GLY A 55 2.57 6.31 -12.59
C GLY A 55 1.46 5.85 -11.65
N ALA A 56 1.43 6.33 -10.41
CA ALA A 56 0.40 5.99 -9.43
C ALA A 56 -0.98 6.49 -9.87
N VAL A 57 -1.08 7.76 -10.28
CA VAL A 57 -2.33 8.38 -10.75
C VAL A 57 -2.85 7.68 -12.00
N ARG A 58 -1.98 7.42 -13.00
CA ARG A 58 -2.37 6.72 -14.23
C ARG A 58 -2.90 5.33 -13.93
N ALA A 59 -2.19 4.54 -13.13
CA ALA A 59 -2.61 3.18 -12.80
C ALA A 59 -4.00 3.16 -12.13
N ALA A 60 -4.27 4.09 -11.22
CA ALA A 60 -5.58 4.20 -10.58
C ALA A 60 -6.67 4.68 -11.55
N CYS A 61 -6.35 5.65 -12.41
CA CYS A 61 -7.27 6.12 -13.47
C CYS A 61 -7.57 5.02 -14.50
N ASP A 62 -6.58 4.19 -14.87
CA ASP A 62 -6.78 3.05 -15.77
C ASP A 62 -7.75 2.02 -15.16
N VAL A 63 -7.59 1.73 -13.86
CA VAL A 63 -8.49 0.85 -13.11
C VAL A 63 -9.91 1.42 -13.06
N ALA A 64 -10.05 2.72 -12.73
CA ALA A 64 -11.33 3.38 -12.66
C ALA A 64 -12.02 3.46 -14.04
N ARG A 65 -11.27 3.79 -15.10
CA ARG A 65 -11.81 3.80 -16.48
C ARG A 65 -12.30 2.41 -16.91
N GLN A 66 -11.54 1.37 -16.59
CA GLN A 66 -11.94 0.00 -16.91
C GLN A 66 -13.23 -0.38 -16.17
N ALA A 67 -13.40 0.02 -14.90
CA ALA A 67 -14.64 -0.22 -14.17
C ALA A 67 -15.84 0.48 -14.83
N LEU A 68 -15.67 1.71 -15.32
CA LEU A 68 -16.69 2.43 -16.09
C LEU A 68 -17.01 1.73 -17.43
N GLU A 69 -16.00 1.21 -18.12
CA GLU A 69 -16.17 0.47 -19.37
C GLU A 69 -16.98 -0.83 -19.13
N GLU A 70 -16.68 -1.58 -18.09
CA GLU A 70 -17.41 -2.77 -17.66
C GLU A 70 -18.86 -2.47 -17.26
N ALA A 71 -19.10 -1.28 -16.67
CA ALA A 71 -20.44 -0.79 -16.36
C ALA A 71 -21.21 -0.27 -17.60
N GLY A 72 -20.56 -0.16 -18.75
CA GLY A 72 -21.17 0.35 -19.98
C GLY A 72 -21.35 1.87 -20.01
N ASP A 73 -20.53 2.61 -19.25
CA ASP A 73 -20.61 4.07 -19.17
C ASP A 73 -20.37 4.73 -20.55
N PRO A 74 -21.23 5.65 -21.00
CA PRO A 74 -21.09 6.34 -22.27
C PRO A 74 -19.76 7.06 -22.46
N ALA A 75 -19.13 7.53 -21.39
CA ALA A 75 -17.84 8.21 -21.45
C ALA A 75 -16.71 7.33 -22.01
N THR A 76 -16.82 6.02 -21.86
CA THR A 76 -15.80 5.05 -22.31
C THR A 76 -16.07 4.48 -23.71
N GLN A 77 -17.27 4.70 -24.26
CA GLN A 77 -17.66 4.24 -25.59
C GLN A 77 -16.98 5.05 -26.70
N ASP A 78 -17.06 4.56 -27.93
CA ASP A 78 -16.51 5.25 -29.11
C ASP A 78 -17.07 6.67 -29.22
N GLY A 79 -16.18 7.65 -29.33
CA GLY A 79 -16.52 9.07 -29.32
C GLY A 79 -16.70 9.70 -27.92
N GLY A 80 -16.69 8.90 -26.86
CA GLY A 80 -16.72 9.38 -25.48
C GLY A 80 -15.39 10.02 -25.02
N VAL A 81 -15.48 10.84 -23.97
CA VAL A 81 -14.32 11.59 -23.43
C VAL A 81 -13.22 10.68 -22.89
N PHE A 82 -13.52 9.43 -22.56
CA PHE A 82 -12.60 8.39 -22.09
C PHE A 82 -12.59 7.17 -23.02
N SER A 83 -12.99 7.34 -24.29
CA SER A 83 -12.82 6.28 -25.29
C SER A 83 -11.35 5.86 -25.38
N LYS A 84 -11.07 4.63 -25.81
CA LYS A 84 -9.71 4.11 -25.89
C LYS A 84 -8.77 5.04 -26.70
N ALA A 85 -9.25 5.58 -27.83
CA ALA A 85 -8.47 6.49 -28.65
C ALA A 85 -8.17 7.83 -27.94
N THR A 86 -9.17 8.41 -27.27
CA THR A 86 -9.02 9.64 -26.48
C THR A 86 -8.07 9.40 -25.31
N TRP A 87 -8.21 8.27 -24.60
CA TRP A 87 -7.37 7.91 -23.47
C TRP A 87 -5.88 7.85 -23.85
N VAL A 88 -5.56 7.22 -24.97
CA VAL A 88 -4.21 7.19 -25.51
C VAL A 88 -3.73 8.61 -25.89
N SER A 89 -4.57 9.47 -26.42
CA SER A 89 -4.19 10.84 -26.74
C SER A 89 -3.91 11.68 -25.48
N LEU A 90 -4.55 11.38 -24.35
CA LEU A 90 -4.39 12.07 -23.09
C LEU A 90 -3.13 11.61 -22.34
N TRP A 91 -2.96 10.30 -22.21
CA TRP A 91 -1.87 9.70 -21.42
C TRP A 91 -0.59 9.39 -22.21
N GLY A 92 -0.68 9.40 -23.55
CA GLY A 92 0.39 8.93 -24.44
C GLY A 92 0.36 7.42 -24.64
N ASP A 93 1.17 6.95 -25.59
CA ASP A 93 1.24 5.52 -25.88
C ASP A 93 1.81 4.73 -24.71
N ASP A 94 1.23 3.56 -24.48
CA ASP A 94 1.84 2.54 -23.64
C ASP A 94 3.02 1.93 -24.39
N THR A 95 4.19 2.49 -24.19
CA THR A 95 5.42 1.75 -24.47
C THR A 95 5.54 0.68 -23.39
N ASP A 96 5.05 -0.51 -23.73
CA ASP A 96 5.20 -1.67 -22.89
C ASP A 96 6.71 -1.93 -22.71
N TYR A 97 7.24 -1.60 -21.54
CA TYR A 97 8.63 -1.89 -21.17
C TYR A 97 8.91 -3.40 -21.10
N THR A 98 7.91 -4.24 -21.36
CA THR A 98 8.05 -5.71 -21.35
C THR A 98 8.83 -6.26 -22.55
N GLY A 99 9.32 -5.41 -23.45
CA GLY A 99 10.14 -5.83 -24.60
C GLY A 99 9.37 -6.66 -25.65
N LYS A 100 8.04 -6.74 -25.54
CA LYS A 100 7.21 -7.39 -26.54
C LYS A 100 7.27 -6.58 -27.84
N SER A 101 7.68 -7.23 -28.92
CA SER A 101 7.76 -6.61 -30.25
C SER A 101 6.36 -6.18 -30.73
N ALA A 102 6.32 -5.25 -31.69
CA ALA A 102 5.06 -4.84 -32.32
C ALA A 102 4.23 -6.03 -32.85
N ASN A 103 4.90 -7.13 -33.24
CA ASN A 103 4.26 -8.37 -33.73
C ASN A 103 3.45 -9.08 -32.61
N ASP A 104 3.91 -9.04 -31.37
CA ASP A 104 3.22 -9.68 -30.23
C ASP A 104 1.95 -8.93 -29.81
N ARG A 105 1.76 -7.70 -30.33
CA ARG A 105 0.58 -6.86 -30.05
C ARG A 105 -0.48 -6.92 -31.15
N GLY A 106 -0.27 -7.75 -32.18
CA GLY A 106 -1.18 -7.81 -33.33
C GLY A 106 -1.15 -6.56 -34.22
N LEU A 107 -0.13 -5.71 -34.11
CA LEU A 107 0.10 -4.55 -34.94
C LEU A 107 0.91 -4.97 -36.19
N PRO A 108 0.68 -4.37 -37.38
CA PRO A 108 1.48 -4.64 -38.59
C PRO A 108 2.97 -4.39 -38.32
N SER A 109 3.83 -5.27 -38.78
CA SER A 109 5.28 -5.30 -38.50
C SER A 109 6.09 -4.10 -38.99
N ASP A 110 5.50 -3.24 -39.80
CA ASP A 110 6.09 -2.06 -40.43
C ASP A 110 5.47 -0.72 -39.95
N ALA A 111 4.54 -0.78 -39.00
CA ALA A 111 4.00 0.42 -38.39
C ALA A 111 4.96 0.95 -37.32
N SER A 112 5.96 1.74 -37.67
CA SER A 112 6.60 2.69 -36.79
C SER A 112 5.59 3.81 -36.48
N LEU A 113 4.57 3.51 -35.66
CA LEU A 113 3.66 4.53 -35.17
C LEU A 113 4.48 5.50 -34.32
N PRO A 114 4.38 6.81 -34.60
CA PRO A 114 5.10 7.79 -33.78
C PRO A 114 4.63 7.66 -32.35
N ILE A 115 5.58 7.47 -31.42
CA ILE A 115 5.32 7.46 -29.98
C ILE A 115 4.67 8.80 -29.63
N ARG A 116 3.50 8.76 -28.99
CA ARG A 116 2.81 9.95 -28.56
C ARG A 116 3.25 10.38 -27.20
N GLN A 117 3.55 11.66 -27.08
CA GLN A 117 3.74 12.30 -25.81
C GLN A 117 2.39 12.50 -25.11
N SER A 118 2.36 12.32 -23.79
CA SER A 118 1.19 12.63 -22.96
C SER A 118 0.83 14.11 -23.05
N ALA A 119 -0.47 14.41 -23.06
CA ALA A 119 -0.97 15.78 -22.91
C ALA A 119 -0.74 16.34 -21.49
N LEU A 120 -0.41 15.48 -20.52
CA LEU A 120 -0.23 15.80 -19.11
C LEU A 120 1.24 15.81 -18.72
N THR A 121 1.65 16.81 -17.97
CA THR A 121 2.96 16.89 -17.31
C THR A 121 2.78 16.93 -15.80
N PHE A 122 3.33 15.95 -15.10
CA PHE A 122 3.35 15.90 -13.64
C PHE A 122 4.66 16.48 -13.12
N HIS A 123 4.56 17.46 -12.24
CA HIS A 123 5.74 18.10 -11.67
C HIS A 123 6.27 17.35 -10.46
N ALA A 124 7.59 17.40 -10.27
CA ALA A 124 8.20 16.85 -9.07
C ALA A 124 7.89 17.73 -7.85
N VAL A 125 7.81 17.13 -6.67
CA VAL A 125 7.63 17.83 -5.39
C VAL A 125 8.89 17.64 -4.57
N SER A 126 9.53 18.74 -4.15
CA SER A 126 10.73 18.70 -3.31
C SER A 126 10.44 19.23 -1.92
N PHE A 127 11.18 18.73 -0.94
CA PHE A 127 11.06 19.07 0.48
C PHE A 127 12.36 19.67 1.01
N PRO A 128 12.61 20.97 0.76
CA PRO A 128 13.85 21.66 1.16
C PRO A 128 14.09 21.64 2.69
N GLN A 129 13.02 21.58 3.48
CA GLN A 129 13.09 21.52 4.95
C GLN A 129 13.76 20.23 5.47
N TYR A 130 13.80 19.18 4.65
CA TYR A 130 14.46 17.91 4.96
C TYR A 130 15.75 17.70 4.15
N LYS A 131 16.37 18.79 3.68
CA LYS A 131 17.63 18.71 2.94
C LYS A 131 18.73 18.12 3.81
N ASP A 132 19.51 17.19 3.25
CA ASP A 132 20.67 16.62 3.93
C ASP A 132 21.72 17.72 4.20
N SER A 133 22.16 17.85 5.46
CA SER A 133 23.14 18.85 5.88
C SER A 133 24.57 18.38 5.62
N ASP A 134 24.86 17.08 5.81
CA ASP A 134 26.14 16.43 5.58
C ASP A 134 25.99 15.11 4.82
N PRO A 135 27.03 14.64 4.08
CA PRO A 135 26.98 13.34 3.44
C PRO A 135 26.82 12.22 4.48
N GLY A 136 25.61 11.69 4.60
CA GLY A 136 25.29 10.59 5.50
C GLY A 136 24.26 10.92 6.58
N GLU A 137 24.04 12.19 6.92
CA GLU A 137 22.99 12.60 7.86
C GLU A 137 21.76 13.11 7.12
N SER A 138 20.69 12.34 7.20
CA SER A 138 19.37 12.71 6.70
C SER A 138 18.49 13.15 7.86
N PRO A 139 17.79 14.30 7.74
CA PRO A 139 16.82 14.72 8.75
C PRO A 139 15.49 13.95 8.66
N LEU A 140 15.32 13.08 7.65
CA LEU A 140 14.12 12.25 7.55
C LEU A 140 14.12 11.16 8.63
N PRO A 141 12.97 10.91 9.24
CA PRO A 141 12.84 9.80 10.16
C PRO A 141 13.03 8.46 9.44
N ARG A 142 13.43 7.44 10.21
CA ARG A 142 13.69 6.09 9.73
C ARG A 142 12.80 5.10 10.44
N ARG A 143 12.41 4.06 9.73
CA ARG A 143 11.68 2.93 10.29
C ARG A 143 12.44 1.65 10.00
N HIS A 144 12.55 0.83 11.03
CA HIS A 144 13.10 -0.52 10.92
C HIS A 144 12.03 -1.49 10.45
N GLY A 145 12.44 -2.43 9.64
CA GLY A 145 11.65 -3.60 9.28
C GLY A 145 12.49 -4.85 9.42
N VAL A 146 11.86 -5.94 9.85
CA VAL A 146 12.53 -7.22 10.01
C VAL A 146 11.73 -8.33 9.35
N GLY A 147 12.42 -9.18 8.60
CA GLY A 147 11.84 -10.42 8.11
C GLY A 147 11.84 -11.48 9.20
N ILE A 148 10.69 -12.12 9.42
CA ILE A 148 10.55 -13.19 10.41
C ILE A 148 10.62 -14.53 9.71
N ASP A 149 11.56 -15.39 10.15
CA ASP A 149 11.65 -16.77 9.73
C ASP A 149 10.39 -17.54 10.15
N ARG A 150 9.72 -18.16 9.17
CA ARG A 150 8.46 -18.88 9.37
C ARG A 150 8.61 -20.17 10.18
N THR A 151 9.83 -20.71 10.25
CA THR A 151 10.12 -21.94 10.97
C THR A 151 10.34 -21.68 12.45
N THR A 152 11.19 -20.69 12.75
CA THR A 152 11.61 -20.39 14.12
C THR A 152 10.72 -19.35 14.81
N GLY A 153 10.00 -18.51 14.03
CA GLY A 153 9.25 -17.36 14.54
C GLY A 153 10.16 -16.23 15.06
N ALA A 154 11.47 -16.32 14.81
CA ALA A 154 12.45 -15.30 15.18
C ALA A 154 12.81 -14.41 13.98
N ALA A 155 13.53 -13.32 14.21
CA ALA A 155 14.12 -12.53 13.13
C ALA A 155 15.05 -13.40 12.28
N SER A 156 14.91 -13.34 10.96
CA SER A 156 15.81 -14.01 10.04
C SER A 156 17.14 -13.25 9.97
N ASP A 157 18.24 -13.99 9.88
CA ASP A 157 19.57 -13.39 9.76
C ASP A 157 19.68 -12.53 8.49
N GLY A 158 20.28 -11.34 8.60
CA GLY A 158 20.42 -10.39 7.49
C GLY A 158 19.11 -9.77 6.98
N ALA A 159 17.95 -10.03 7.60
CA ALA A 159 16.65 -9.51 7.18
C ALA A 159 16.23 -8.21 7.89
N LEU A 160 17.12 -7.58 8.62
CA LEU A 160 16.92 -6.25 9.18
C LEU A 160 17.21 -5.20 8.10
N TYR A 161 16.30 -4.26 7.92
CA TYR A 161 16.47 -3.13 7.01
C TYR A 161 15.86 -1.87 7.60
N GLU A 162 16.40 -0.74 7.20
CA GLU A 162 15.86 0.58 7.52
C GLU A 162 15.39 1.27 6.25
N HIS A 163 14.39 2.12 6.35
CA HIS A 163 13.99 3.01 5.26
C HIS A 163 13.62 4.39 5.79
N GLU A 164 14.01 5.40 5.03
CA GLU A 164 13.60 6.78 5.28
C GLU A 164 12.19 7.02 4.76
N PHE A 165 11.44 7.92 5.40
CA PHE A 165 10.08 8.25 4.97
C PHE A 165 9.74 9.71 5.28
N LEU A 166 8.75 10.25 4.55
CA LEU A 166 8.07 11.48 4.91
C LEU A 166 7.00 11.15 5.95
N PRO A 167 6.95 11.88 7.08
CA PRO A 167 6.00 11.58 8.16
C PRO A 167 4.55 11.90 7.76
N ARG A 168 3.60 11.25 8.40
CA ARG A 168 2.18 11.59 8.39
C ARG A 168 2.01 13.08 8.69
N GLY A 169 0.97 13.72 8.13
CA GLY A 169 0.73 15.15 8.29
C GLY A 169 1.58 16.04 7.36
N THR A 170 2.53 15.48 6.60
CA THR A 170 3.27 16.27 5.60
C THR A 170 2.33 16.73 4.50
N ALA A 171 2.20 18.04 4.34
CA ALA A 171 1.39 18.65 3.29
C ALA A 171 2.26 19.08 2.10
N PHE A 172 1.72 18.91 0.89
CA PHE A 172 2.37 19.36 -0.35
C PHE A 172 1.36 19.50 -1.50
N ASP A 173 1.78 20.14 -2.58
CA ASP A 173 0.95 20.34 -3.77
C ASP A 173 1.35 19.35 -4.87
N ILE A 174 0.41 18.57 -5.37
CA ILE A 174 0.55 17.88 -6.64
C ILE A 174 0.19 18.87 -7.74
N ARG A 175 1.14 19.15 -8.65
CA ARG A 175 0.93 20.05 -9.77
C ARG A 175 0.94 19.29 -11.08
N ILE A 176 -0.09 19.53 -11.87
CA ILE A 176 -0.26 18.93 -13.19
C ILE A 176 -0.52 20.06 -14.19
N THR A 177 0.27 20.11 -15.25
CA THR A 177 -0.02 20.98 -16.40
C THR A 177 -0.48 20.12 -17.56
N ALA A 178 -1.47 20.60 -18.30
CA ALA A 178 -2.02 19.90 -19.43
C ALA A 178 -2.26 20.83 -20.62
N GLU A 179 -2.20 20.27 -21.84
CA GLU A 179 -2.46 21.00 -23.06
C GLU A 179 -3.54 20.29 -23.87
N GLY A 180 -4.59 21.03 -24.23
CA GLY A 180 -5.68 20.57 -25.07
C GLY A 180 -5.82 21.39 -26.34
N ARG A 181 -6.39 20.80 -27.37
CA ARG A 181 -6.67 21.46 -28.64
C ARG A 181 -8.10 22.00 -28.66
N ASP A 182 -8.25 23.31 -28.93
CA ASP A 182 -9.53 23.91 -29.22
C ASP A 182 -9.82 23.86 -30.73
N GLY A 183 -11.01 23.47 -31.10
CA GLY A 183 -11.49 23.54 -32.48
C GLY A 183 -12.29 22.30 -32.87
N GLU A 184 -13.41 22.57 -33.53
CA GLU A 184 -14.27 21.54 -34.13
C GLU A 184 -13.45 20.65 -35.04
N GLN A 185 -13.53 19.34 -34.89
CA GLN A 185 -13.32 18.40 -35.97
C GLN A 185 -14.43 18.67 -36.97
N LYS A 186 -14.19 19.57 -37.94
CA LYS A 186 -14.96 19.50 -39.19
C LYS A 186 -14.60 18.15 -39.80
N GLU A 187 -15.47 17.18 -39.64
CA GLU A 187 -15.52 16.05 -40.56
C GLU A 187 -15.58 16.66 -41.98
N ASP A 188 -14.50 16.53 -42.71
CA ASP A 188 -14.46 16.84 -44.15
C ASP A 188 -15.33 15.79 -44.87
N ASN A 189 -16.65 15.88 -44.69
CA ASN A 189 -17.64 15.00 -45.30
C ASN A 189 -17.86 15.30 -46.81
N ASP A 190 -17.09 16.23 -47.41
CA ASP A 190 -17.27 16.65 -48.78
C ASP A 190 -16.14 16.18 -49.74
N LYS A 191 -15.42 15.10 -49.43
CA LYS A 191 -14.57 14.43 -50.44
C LYS A 191 -15.09 13.04 -50.73
N GLU A 192 -15.55 12.87 -52.00
CA GLU A 192 -15.87 11.57 -52.57
C GLU A 192 -14.82 10.48 -52.23
N PRO A 193 -15.25 9.22 -52.07
CA PRO A 193 -14.37 8.14 -51.66
C PRO A 193 -13.32 7.84 -52.72
N GLN A 194 -12.19 8.53 -52.71
CA GLN A 194 -11.01 8.05 -53.38
C GLN A 194 -10.43 6.88 -52.58
N ASN A 195 -10.46 5.76 -53.22
CA ASN A 195 -9.96 4.44 -52.86
C ASN A 195 -8.52 4.51 -52.33
N ASN A 196 -8.36 4.83 -51.04
CA ASN A 196 -7.07 4.74 -50.35
C ASN A 196 -7.28 4.06 -48.99
N LYS A 197 -7.30 2.73 -49.04
CA LYS A 197 -7.06 1.90 -47.84
C LYS A 197 -5.65 2.21 -47.39
N GLN A 198 -5.52 2.91 -46.30
CA GLN A 198 -4.32 3.08 -45.44
C GLN A 198 -4.09 4.54 -45.05
N SER A 199 -5.00 5.08 -44.23
CA SER A 199 -4.64 6.06 -43.21
C SER A 199 -5.67 5.96 -42.10
N GLU A 200 -5.55 4.96 -41.27
CA GLU A 200 -6.01 5.10 -39.90
C GLU A 200 -5.21 6.27 -39.32
N GLY A 201 -5.83 7.45 -39.34
CA GLY A 201 -5.17 8.71 -39.06
C GLY A 201 -4.59 8.68 -37.65
N ILE A 202 -3.33 9.09 -37.53
CA ILE A 202 -2.71 9.37 -36.23
C ILE A 202 -3.69 10.27 -35.50
N PRO A 203 -4.28 9.83 -34.36
CA PRO A 203 -5.21 10.66 -33.59
C PRO A 203 -4.53 11.99 -33.25
N GLY A 204 -5.19 13.13 -33.49
CA GLY A 204 -4.67 14.49 -33.20
C GLY A 204 -4.38 14.72 -31.70
N PRO A 205 -3.87 15.88 -31.31
CA PRO A 205 -3.77 16.25 -29.88
C PRO A 205 -5.12 16.10 -29.19
N ALA A 206 -5.10 15.80 -27.89
CA ALA A 206 -6.31 15.59 -27.10
C ALA A 206 -7.23 16.84 -27.15
N PRO A 207 -8.56 16.67 -27.30
CA PRO A 207 -9.50 17.78 -27.21
C PRO A 207 -9.45 18.47 -25.85
N SER A 208 -9.60 19.79 -25.81
CA SER A 208 -9.60 20.57 -24.56
C SER A 208 -10.64 20.08 -23.57
N ASP A 209 -11.85 19.77 -24.02
CA ASP A 209 -12.92 19.26 -23.15
C ASP A 209 -12.57 17.90 -22.54
N SER A 210 -11.88 17.03 -23.30
CA SER A 210 -11.42 15.73 -22.76
C SER A 210 -10.30 15.90 -21.75
N VAL A 211 -9.41 16.90 -21.94
CA VAL A 211 -8.36 17.24 -20.97
C VAL A 211 -8.97 17.75 -19.67
N GLU A 212 -9.94 18.67 -19.76
CA GLU A 212 -10.62 19.21 -18.58
C GLU A 212 -11.32 18.10 -17.80
N LYS A 213 -12.07 17.24 -18.47
CA LYS A 213 -12.74 16.08 -17.87
C LYS A 213 -11.76 15.07 -17.25
N LEU A 214 -10.60 14.85 -17.86
CA LEU A 214 -9.58 14.00 -17.26
C LEU A 214 -9.00 14.62 -15.98
N LEU A 215 -8.78 15.94 -15.95
CA LEU A 215 -8.27 16.61 -14.76
C LEU A 215 -9.28 16.55 -13.61
N GLU A 216 -10.59 16.69 -13.88
CA GLU A 216 -11.66 16.46 -12.92
C GLU A 216 -11.66 15.01 -12.43
N PHE A 217 -11.59 14.04 -13.34
CA PHE A 217 -11.54 12.62 -13.01
C PHE A 217 -10.31 12.23 -12.15
N ILE A 218 -9.14 12.83 -12.42
CA ILE A 218 -7.94 12.63 -11.59
C ILE A 218 -8.20 13.09 -10.15
N VAL A 219 -8.89 14.20 -9.96
CA VAL A 219 -9.22 14.69 -8.61
C VAL A 219 -10.16 13.72 -7.89
N ASP A 220 -11.22 13.25 -8.58
CA ASP A 220 -12.15 12.26 -8.00
C ASP A 220 -11.44 10.96 -7.60
N VAL A 221 -10.55 10.46 -8.48
CA VAL A 221 -9.76 9.26 -8.20
C VAL A 221 -8.80 9.46 -7.02
N LEU A 222 -8.20 10.66 -6.88
CA LEU A 222 -7.35 10.98 -5.74
C LEU A 222 -8.15 11.11 -4.44
N ASP A 223 -9.31 11.74 -4.49
CA ASP A 223 -10.18 11.98 -3.32
C ASP A 223 -10.85 10.68 -2.81
N SER A 224 -11.04 9.70 -3.68
CA SER A 224 -11.58 8.39 -3.31
C SER A 224 -10.71 7.60 -2.33
N GLY A 225 -9.45 8.00 -2.15
CA GLY A 225 -8.48 7.26 -1.34
C GLY A 225 -7.95 5.98 -2.01
N ALA A 226 -8.27 5.75 -3.29
CA ALA A 226 -7.80 4.58 -4.04
C ALA A 226 -6.31 4.65 -4.38
N ILE A 227 -5.69 5.84 -4.30
CA ILE A 227 -4.29 6.05 -4.66
C ILE A 227 -3.40 6.04 -3.42
N CYS A 228 -2.38 5.18 -3.46
CA CYS A 228 -1.23 5.27 -2.57
C CYS A 228 0.00 5.67 -3.38
N LEU A 229 0.73 6.68 -2.92
CA LEU A 229 1.98 7.10 -3.54
C LEU A 229 3.16 6.28 -3.02
N GLY A 230 4.15 6.04 -3.87
CA GLY A 230 5.40 5.40 -3.50
C GLY A 230 5.34 3.90 -3.32
N GLY A 231 6.24 3.38 -2.47
CA GLY A 231 6.38 1.95 -2.16
C GLY A 231 5.63 1.53 -0.91
N ARG A 232 5.63 0.21 -0.63
CA ARG A 232 5.04 -0.38 0.59
C ARG A 232 3.54 -0.13 0.77
N THR A 233 2.83 0.13 -0.31
CA THR A 233 1.39 0.41 -0.32
C THR A 233 0.54 -0.71 0.30
N GLY A 234 0.97 -1.98 0.17
CA GLY A 234 0.34 -3.11 0.85
C GLY A 234 0.38 -3.06 2.39
N SER A 235 1.14 -2.13 2.96
CA SER A 235 1.20 -1.86 4.40
C SER A 235 0.56 -0.52 4.75
N GLY A 236 -0.30 0.02 3.88
CA GLY A 236 -1.01 1.27 4.11
C GLY A 236 -0.16 2.53 3.97
N GLN A 237 1.11 2.43 3.52
CA GLN A 237 1.96 3.61 3.32
C GLN A 237 1.58 4.37 2.05
N GLY A 238 1.81 5.69 2.06
CA GLY A 238 1.61 6.57 0.92
C GLY A 238 0.18 7.03 0.71
N GLN A 239 -0.68 6.91 1.70
CA GLN A 239 -2.04 7.43 1.63
C GLN A 239 -2.06 8.94 1.71
N ILE A 240 -2.96 9.54 0.93
CA ILE A 240 -3.14 10.98 0.86
C ILE A 240 -4.60 11.35 1.07
N ARG A 241 -4.81 12.55 1.58
CA ARG A 241 -6.10 13.22 1.63
C ARG A 241 -6.03 14.48 0.78
N VAL A 242 -6.95 14.63 -0.15
CA VAL A 242 -7.12 15.85 -0.95
C VAL A 242 -7.73 16.95 -0.07
N ILE A 243 -7.25 18.20 -0.20
CA ILE A 243 -7.76 19.31 0.58
C ILE A 243 -8.67 20.17 -0.32
N GLU A 244 -8.14 21.13 -1.02
CA GLU A 244 -8.93 22.02 -1.89
C GLU A 244 -8.24 22.15 -3.26
N PRO A 245 -8.60 21.29 -4.23
CA PRO A 245 -7.99 21.34 -5.55
C PRO A 245 -8.42 22.60 -6.32
N LYS A 246 -7.50 23.13 -7.15
CA LYS A 246 -7.71 24.34 -7.94
C LYS A 246 -7.35 24.07 -9.38
N LEU A 247 -8.32 24.26 -10.28
CA LEU A 247 -8.12 24.18 -11.72
C LEU A 247 -8.13 25.58 -12.33
N ARG A 248 -7.10 25.91 -13.09
CA ARG A 248 -6.99 27.14 -13.86
C ARG A 248 -6.90 26.81 -15.35
N ARG A 249 -7.69 27.51 -16.15
CA ARG A 249 -7.60 27.52 -17.59
C ARG A 249 -6.80 28.72 -18.03
N LEU A 250 -5.69 28.50 -18.70
CA LEU A 250 -4.84 29.53 -19.25
C LEU A 250 -5.15 29.64 -20.74
N SER A 251 -6.10 30.49 -21.12
CA SER A 251 -6.42 30.71 -22.52
C SER A 251 -5.44 31.73 -23.11
N GLY A 252 -4.59 31.28 -23.98
CA GLY A 252 -3.89 32.19 -24.89
C GLY A 252 -4.89 32.70 -25.91
N THR A 253 -5.54 33.84 -25.64
CA THR A 253 -6.24 34.57 -26.69
C THR A 253 -5.17 35.12 -27.62
N THR A 254 -4.85 34.37 -28.65
CA THR A 254 -4.38 34.99 -29.87
C THR A 254 -5.57 35.73 -30.46
N ASN A 255 -5.83 36.95 -29.97
CA ASN A 255 -6.58 37.89 -30.76
C ASN A 255 -5.96 37.88 -32.13
N ALA A 256 -6.79 37.92 -33.19
CA ALA A 256 -6.38 37.84 -34.59
C ALA A 256 -5.37 38.92 -35.06
N GLY A 257 -4.74 39.64 -34.12
CA GLY A 257 -3.68 40.62 -34.31
C GLY A 257 -2.26 40.11 -34.09
N GLY A 258 -2.11 38.83 -33.74
CA GLY A 258 -0.82 38.14 -33.80
C GLY A 258 0.12 38.42 -32.64
N LEU A 259 0.72 37.37 -32.12
CA LEU A 259 1.99 37.40 -31.39
C LEU A 259 3.02 37.99 -32.39
N THR A 260 3.19 39.32 -32.37
CA THR A 260 3.98 40.03 -33.38
C THR A 260 5.41 40.32 -32.93
N THR A 261 5.64 40.27 -31.62
CA THR A 261 6.99 40.50 -31.08
C THR A 261 7.56 39.25 -30.40
N PRO A 262 8.90 39.07 -30.37
CA PRO A 262 9.51 37.98 -29.60
C PRO A 262 9.14 38.03 -28.11
N ALA A 263 8.87 39.23 -27.57
CA ALA A 263 8.43 39.38 -26.18
C ALA A 263 7.01 38.79 -25.96
N ASP A 264 6.06 39.03 -26.89
CA ASP A 264 4.70 38.46 -26.81
C ASP A 264 4.75 36.93 -26.86
N ILE A 265 5.61 36.38 -27.75
CA ILE A 265 5.82 34.93 -27.85
C ILE A 265 6.42 34.37 -26.57
N LEU A 266 7.44 35.04 -26.02
CA LEU A 266 8.10 34.62 -24.81
C LEU A 266 7.14 34.66 -23.62
N ASN A 267 6.38 35.75 -23.44
CA ASN A 267 5.41 35.92 -22.38
C ASN A 267 4.32 34.85 -22.45
N ALA A 268 3.84 34.54 -23.66
CA ALA A 268 2.88 33.45 -23.88
C ALA A 268 3.47 32.08 -23.53
N LEU A 269 4.74 31.84 -23.85
CA LEU A 269 5.43 30.58 -23.55
C LEU A 269 5.71 30.40 -22.06
N ILE A 270 6.10 31.47 -21.34
CA ILE A 270 6.40 31.42 -19.91
C ILE A 270 5.17 31.66 -19.02
N GLY A 271 4.02 32.01 -19.63
CA GLY A 271 2.75 32.19 -18.91
C GLY A 271 2.65 33.43 -18.04
N GLN A 272 3.56 34.43 -18.22
CA GLN A 272 3.57 35.63 -17.35
C GLN A 272 2.39 36.59 -17.57
N ASP A 273 1.79 36.58 -18.77
CA ASP A 273 0.65 37.46 -19.12
C ASP A 273 -0.65 36.69 -19.40
N MET A 274 -0.73 35.41 -19.01
CA MET A 274 -1.96 34.64 -19.20
C MET A 274 -2.89 34.90 -18.01
N GLU A 275 -3.97 35.66 -18.23
CA GLU A 275 -5.07 35.71 -17.28
C GLU A 275 -5.68 34.31 -17.15
N GLY A 276 -5.34 33.62 -16.08
CA GLY A 276 -5.92 32.31 -15.78
C GLY A 276 -7.31 32.46 -15.23
N THR A 277 -8.29 31.89 -15.90
CA THR A 277 -9.65 31.76 -15.38
C THR A 277 -9.71 30.57 -14.43
N SER A 278 -10.12 30.81 -13.18
CA SER A 278 -10.42 29.72 -12.24
C SER A 278 -11.67 29.00 -12.72
N LEU A 279 -11.55 27.69 -12.93
CA LEU A 279 -12.68 26.84 -13.29
C LEU A 279 -13.23 26.16 -12.03
N PRO A 280 -14.56 26.13 -11.85
CA PRO A 280 -15.15 25.28 -10.84
C PRO A 280 -14.88 23.81 -11.22
N LEU A 281 -14.30 23.04 -10.32
CA LEU A 281 -14.18 21.59 -10.50
C LEU A 281 -15.59 20.99 -10.39
N LYS A 282 -16.05 20.39 -11.45
CA LYS A 282 -17.28 19.60 -11.47
C LYS A 282 -16.87 18.16 -11.20
N LEU A 283 -16.88 17.80 -9.92
CA LEU A 283 -16.70 16.42 -9.52
C LEU A 283 -18.00 15.70 -9.85
N ASP A 284 -17.99 14.92 -10.92
CA ASP A 284 -19.19 14.21 -11.42
C ASP A 284 -19.54 13.00 -10.53
N GLY A 285 -18.78 12.80 -9.43
CA GLY A 285 -19.00 11.72 -8.47
C GLY A 285 -18.96 10.36 -9.16
N TRP A 286 -17.92 10.13 -9.96
CA TRP A 286 -17.71 8.84 -10.60
C TRP A 286 -17.78 7.76 -9.54
N THR A 287 -18.67 6.79 -9.71
CA THR A 287 -18.79 5.67 -8.79
C THR A 287 -17.52 4.81 -8.93
N LEU A 288 -16.49 5.17 -8.19
CA LEU A 288 -15.26 4.39 -8.14
C LEU A 288 -15.52 3.14 -7.32
N GLU A 289 -14.96 2.04 -7.77
CA GLU A 289 -15.09 0.78 -7.10
C GLU A 289 -14.28 0.82 -5.79
N GLU A 290 -14.99 0.73 -4.67
CA GLU A 290 -14.36 0.66 -3.37
C GLU A 290 -13.87 -0.75 -3.06
N PRO A 291 -12.68 -0.92 -2.45
CA PRO A 291 -12.22 -2.24 -2.02
C PRO A 291 -13.17 -2.81 -0.95
N ALA A 292 -13.24 -4.14 -0.86
CA ALA A 292 -13.84 -4.75 0.31
C ALA A 292 -13.02 -4.34 1.54
N ARG A 293 -13.69 -3.83 2.57
CA ARG A 293 -13.03 -3.34 3.79
C ARG A 293 -13.48 -4.11 5.01
N ILE A 294 -12.52 -4.50 5.83
CA ILE A 294 -12.75 -5.08 7.14
C ILE A 294 -12.22 -4.11 8.17
N THR A 295 -13.08 -3.67 9.07
CA THR A 295 -12.74 -2.78 10.19
C THR A 295 -12.92 -3.56 11.49
N ILE A 296 -11.91 -3.57 12.35
CA ILE A 296 -11.88 -4.37 13.59
C ILE A 296 -11.65 -3.43 14.76
N ASP A 297 -12.66 -3.23 15.61
CA ASP A 297 -12.50 -2.53 16.86
C ASP A 297 -11.88 -3.46 17.91
N TRP A 298 -10.89 -2.95 18.62
CA TRP A 298 -10.09 -3.77 19.50
C TRP A 298 -9.30 -2.98 20.55
N TRP A 299 -8.78 -3.68 21.54
CA TRP A 299 -7.88 -3.14 22.54
C TRP A 299 -6.93 -4.23 23.05
N SER A 300 -5.91 -3.85 23.84
CA SER A 300 -4.95 -4.80 24.42
C SER A 300 -4.86 -4.65 25.94
N PRO A 301 -5.19 -5.69 26.70
CA PRO A 301 -5.05 -5.66 28.16
C PRO A 301 -3.59 -5.73 28.63
N THR A 302 -2.71 -6.41 27.85
CA THR A 302 -1.33 -6.70 28.24
C THR A 302 -0.29 -5.81 27.54
N GLY A 303 -0.77 -4.93 26.65
CA GLY A 303 0.07 -4.06 25.84
C GLY A 303 0.65 -4.75 24.61
N ILE A 304 0.83 -3.95 23.56
CA ILE A 304 1.47 -4.35 22.31
C ILE A 304 2.87 -3.73 22.28
N PHE A 305 3.87 -4.54 22.01
CA PHE A 305 5.25 -4.08 21.96
C PHE A 305 5.83 -4.21 20.56
N VAL A 306 6.01 -3.08 19.88
CA VAL A 306 6.82 -2.94 18.68
C VAL A 306 7.94 -2.00 19.06
N ALA A 307 9.17 -2.50 19.17
CA ALA A 307 10.28 -1.71 19.69
C ALA A 307 10.57 -0.50 18.78
N GLU A 308 10.89 0.62 19.39
CA GLU A 308 11.48 1.75 18.69
C GLU A 308 12.93 1.46 18.27
N ASP A 309 13.54 2.40 17.53
CA ASP A 309 14.94 2.34 17.14
C ASP A 309 15.86 2.42 18.37
N GLU A 310 16.84 1.52 18.46
CA GLU A 310 17.88 1.51 19.49
C GLU A 310 18.65 2.84 19.55
N LYS A 311 18.85 3.51 18.42
CA LYS A 311 19.50 4.84 18.36
C LYS A 311 18.68 5.88 19.12
N LEU A 312 17.35 5.86 19.00
CA LEU A 312 16.46 6.78 19.73
C LEU A 312 16.53 6.51 21.24
N THR A 313 16.58 5.25 21.61
CA THR A 313 16.74 4.84 23.02
C THR A 313 18.05 5.38 23.60
N LYS A 314 19.17 5.21 22.87
CA LYS A 314 20.49 5.74 23.28
C LYS A 314 20.52 7.27 23.34
N GLN A 315 19.91 7.94 22.36
CA GLN A 315 19.82 9.39 22.35
C GLN A 315 19.05 9.95 23.55
N ARG A 316 17.91 9.33 23.91
CA ARG A 316 17.13 9.72 25.10
C ARG A 316 17.90 9.51 26.40
N LYS A 317 18.60 8.40 26.52
CA LYS A 317 19.49 8.17 27.66
C LYS A 317 20.51 9.31 27.80
N ALA A 318 21.21 9.61 26.70
CA ALA A 318 22.21 10.69 26.70
C ALA A 318 21.61 12.08 27.01
N GLN A 319 20.42 12.36 26.49
CA GLN A 319 19.70 13.60 26.79
C GLN A 319 19.32 13.69 28.28
N LYS A 320 18.77 12.64 28.85
CA LYS A 320 18.40 12.58 30.28
C LYS A 320 19.64 12.71 31.20
N GLU A 321 20.73 12.06 30.83
CA GLU A 321 22.02 12.23 31.53
C GLU A 321 22.51 13.69 31.48
N ALA A 322 22.40 14.35 30.32
CA ALA A 322 22.78 15.75 30.18
C ALA A 322 21.89 16.69 31.01
N GLU A 323 20.59 16.42 31.09
CA GLU A 323 19.65 17.16 31.95
C GLU A 323 19.94 16.97 33.43
N ASN A 324 20.19 15.71 33.87
CA ASN A 324 20.54 15.41 35.24
C ASN A 324 21.83 16.14 35.65
N ARG A 325 22.85 16.14 34.80
CA ARG A 325 24.10 16.92 35.05
C ARG A 325 23.82 18.42 35.19
N LYS A 326 22.95 19.00 34.35
CA LYS A 326 22.57 20.42 34.46
C LYS A 326 21.81 20.72 35.76
N LYS A 327 21.02 19.78 36.26
CA LYS A 327 20.23 19.89 37.52
C LYS A 327 21.02 19.50 38.75
N GLY A 328 22.29 19.04 38.60
CA GLY A 328 23.11 18.55 39.73
C GLY A 328 22.59 17.27 40.37
N ILE A 329 21.84 16.48 39.62
CA ILE A 329 21.28 15.19 40.03
C ILE A 329 22.31 14.10 39.68
N ASP A 330 22.86 13.44 40.72
CA ASP A 330 23.81 12.33 40.57
C ASP A 330 23.05 10.99 40.61
N GLU A 331 22.17 10.78 39.64
CA GLU A 331 21.38 9.57 39.54
C GLU A 331 21.75 8.87 38.24
N GLU A 332 22.03 7.56 38.29
CA GLU A 332 22.35 6.75 37.15
C GLU A 332 21.10 6.61 36.23
N VAL A 333 21.25 7.00 34.96
CA VAL A 333 20.17 6.88 34.00
C VAL A 333 20.24 5.50 33.34
N HIS A 334 19.26 4.67 33.63
CA HIS A 334 19.10 3.38 32.96
C HIS A 334 18.53 3.56 31.55
N GLU A 335 18.93 2.66 30.66
CA GLU A 335 18.37 2.57 29.33
C GLU A 335 17.00 1.90 29.40
N VAL A 336 15.97 2.56 28.84
CA VAL A 336 14.61 2.05 28.77
C VAL A 336 14.20 1.96 27.30
N VAL A 337 13.83 0.77 26.85
CA VAL A 337 13.31 0.55 25.50
C VAL A 337 11.82 0.85 25.50
N TYR A 338 11.38 1.75 24.65
CA TYR A 338 9.99 2.13 24.51
C TYR A 338 9.32 1.48 23.29
N PRO A 339 8.00 1.32 23.31
CA PRO A 339 7.26 1.01 22.10
C PRO A 339 7.33 2.17 21.10
N LEU A 340 7.25 1.81 19.82
CA LEU A 340 7.25 2.74 18.70
C LEU A 340 6.11 3.75 18.82
N ARG A 341 6.42 5.01 18.50
CA ARG A 341 5.47 6.13 18.51
C ARG A 341 5.40 6.78 17.14
N ASP A 342 4.34 7.54 16.90
CA ASP A 342 4.20 8.34 15.70
C ASP A 342 5.30 9.41 15.65
N PRO A 343 6.19 9.38 14.66
CA PRO A 343 7.30 10.34 14.57
C PRO A 343 6.87 11.71 14.05
N SER A 344 5.61 11.92 13.69
CA SER A 344 5.07 13.21 13.25
C SER A 344 4.84 14.20 14.39
N GLU A 345 4.84 13.71 15.63
CA GLU A 345 4.61 14.51 16.84
C GLU A 345 5.82 14.51 17.78
N GLU A 346 5.84 15.49 18.69
CA GLU A 346 6.83 15.51 19.78
C GLU A 346 6.64 14.31 20.69
N TRP A 347 7.73 13.73 21.16
CA TRP A 347 7.77 12.48 21.92
C TRP A 347 6.75 12.40 23.08
N GLU A 348 6.59 13.48 23.83
CA GLU A 348 5.69 13.51 24.98
C GLU A 348 4.23 13.36 24.60
N ASN A 349 3.85 13.82 23.41
CA ASN A 349 2.49 13.85 22.91
C ASN A 349 2.23 12.74 21.88
N ALA A 350 3.28 12.12 21.37
CA ALA A 350 3.19 11.15 20.29
C ALA A 350 2.44 9.88 20.70
N GLN A 351 1.45 9.50 19.89
CA GLN A 351 0.67 8.29 20.07
C GLN A 351 1.55 7.04 19.84
N LEU A 352 1.21 5.95 20.52
CA LEU A 352 1.83 4.65 20.23
C LEU A 352 1.41 4.22 18.83
N LEU A 353 2.32 3.55 18.12
CA LEU A 353 2.13 3.16 16.73
C LEU A 353 2.37 1.66 16.54
N ILE A 354 1.40 0.98 15.95
CA ILE A 354 1.61 -0.37 15.39
C ILE A 354 1.62 -0.24 13.87
N PRO A 355 2.78 -0.47 13.23
CA PRO A 355 2.85 -0.44 11.77
C PRO A 355 1.93 -1.46 11.10
N GLY A 356 1.27 -1.08 10.03
CA GLY A 356 0.49 -1.99 9.19
C GLY A 356 1.32 -3.17 8.68
N THR A 357 2.64 -2.98 8.50
CA THR A 357 3.58 -4.07 8.19
C THR A 357 3.62 -5.14 9.27
N SER A 358 3.57 -4.76 10.55
CA SER A 358 3.59 -5.69 11.68
C SER A 358 2.31 -6.51 11.74
N ILE A 359 1.15 -5.85 11.63
CA ILE A 359 -0.15 -6.53 11.62
C ILE A 359 -0.26 -7.44 10.40
N ARG A 360 0.03 -6.91 9.20
CA ARG A 360 0.01 -7.68 7.94
C ARG A 360 0.93 -8.89 7.99
N GLY A 361 2.12 -8.73 8.56
CA GLY A 361 3.08 -9.82 8.76
C GLY A 361 2.52 -10.92 9.68
N ALA A 362 1.87 -10.57 10.77
CA ALA A 362 1.22 -11.50 11.69
C ALA A 362 0.07 -12.27 10.98
N LEU A 363 -0.80 -11.55 10.26
CA LEU A 363 -1.90 -12.17 9.50
C LEU A 363 -1.35 -13.12 8.42
N ARG A 364 -0.34 -12.70 7.64
CA ARG A 364 0.30 -13.54 6.61
C ARG A 364 0.92 -14.80 7.20
N SER A 365 1.68 -14.65 8.29
CA SER A 365 2.33 -15.78 8.95
C SER A 365 1.31 -16.79 9.47
N ARG A 366 0.19 -16.31 10.02
CA ARG A 366 -0.88 -17.17 10.51
C ARG A 366 -1.63 -17.86 9.37
N ALA A 367 -1.96 -17.13 8.29
CA ALA A 367 -2.57 -17.70 7.08
C ALA A 367 -1.69 -18.81 6.48
N SER A 368 -0.38 -18.56 6.36
CA SER A 368 0.59 -19.56 5.91
C SER A 368 0.60 -20.79 6.81
N ARG A 369 0.57 -20.60 8.14
CA ARG A 369 0.53 -21.70 9.09
C ARG A 369 -0.74 -22.53 8.98
N ILE A 370 -1.93 -21.90 8.90
CA ILE A 370 -3.21 -22.60 8.73
C ILE A 370 -3.19 -23.43 7.44
N ALA A 371 -2.85 -22.82 6.31
CA ALA A 371 -2.82 -23.48 5.02
C ALA A 371 -1.85 -24.68 5.00
N ARG A 372 -0.64 -24.48 5.54
CA ARG A 372 0.38 -25.55 5.63
C ARG A 372 -0.03 -26.68 6.58
N THR A 373 -0.72 -26.38 7.67
CA THR A 373 -1.24 -27.42 8.59
C THR A 373 -2.25 -28.31 7.87
N VAL A 374 -3.12 -27.72 7.05
CA VAL A 374 -4.10 -28.50 6.25
C VAL A 374 -3.38 -29.36 5.20
N LEU A 375 -2.39 -28.81 4.48
CA LEU A 375 -1.60 -29.56 3.50
C LEU A 375 -0.84 -30.71 4.16
N ALA A 376 -0.20 -30.47 5.30
CA ALA A 376 0.52 -31.50 6.05
C ALA A 376 -0.41 -32.63 6.54
N ALA A 377 -1.64 -32.30 6.96
CA ALA A 377 -2.63 -33.30 7.35
C ALA A 377 -3.11 -34.19 6.17
N ARG A 378 -2.86 -33.76 4.94
CA ARG A 378 -3.16 -34.53 3.71
C ARG A 378 -1.94 -35.21 3.10
N ASP A 379 -0.79 -35.20 3.78
CA ASP A 379 0.50 -35.68 3.27
C ASP A 379 0.96 -35.00 1.95
N GLU A 380 0.54 -33.76 1.75
CA GLU A 380 0.77 -32.99 0.51
C GLU A 380 1.86 -31.91 0.67
N LEU A 381 2.39 -31.72 1.87
CA LEU A 381 3.42 -30.76 2.17
C LEU A 381 4.77 -31.44 2.39
N SER A 382 5.75 -31.14 1.55
CA SER A 382 7.16 -31.44 1.87
C SER A 382 7.59 -30.57 3.06
N THR A 383 8.40 -31.15 3.96
CA THR A 383 8.91 -30.45 5.14
C THR A 383 9.68 -29.20 4.72
N PHE A 384 9.33 -28.09 5.33
CA PHE A 384 10.01 -26.81 5.11
C PHE A 384 11.43 -26.91 5.66
N THR A 385 12.43 -26.89 4.81
CA THR A 385 13.83 -27.13 5.21
C THR A 385 14.72 -25.90 5.12
N SER A 386 14.25 -24.84 4.42
CA SER A 386 15.04 -23.63 4.24
C SER A 386 14.81 -22.59 5.32
N HIS A 387 15.88 -21.95 5.78
CA HIS A 387 15.85 -20.74 6.61
C HIS A 387 15.98 -19.47 5.77
N ASP A 388 16.17 -19.58 4.45
CA ASP A 388 16.16 -18.43 3.54
C ASP A 388 14.74 -17.88 3.40
N LEU A 389 14.58 -16.59 3.69
CA LEU A 389 13.28 -15.93 3.70
C LEU A 389 12.65 -15.87 2.30
N HIS A 390 13.45 -15.70 1.24
CA HIS A 390 12.97 -15.67 -0.13
C HIS A 390 12.44 -17.05 -0.57
N GLU A 391 13.13 -18.11 -0.20
CA GLU A 391 12.67 -19.48 -0.44
C GLU A 391 11.40 -19.79 0.36
N GLN A 392 11.33 -19.31 1.61
CA GLN A 392 10.14 -19.46 2.45
C GLN A 392 8.93 -18.75 1.83
N ILE A 393 9.10 -17.53 1.30
CA ILE A 393 8.03 -16.76 0.65
C ILE A 393 7.61 -17.44 -0.67
N ALA A 394 8.57 -17.94 -1.46
CA ALA A 394 8.30 -18.64 -2.71
C ALA A 394 7.54 -19.96 -2.49
N ALA A 395 7.81 -20.64 -1.37
CA ALA A 395 7.17 -21.91 -1.00
C ALA A 395 5.86 -21.71 -0.20
N GLU A 396 5.39 -20.49 0.04
CA GLU A 396 4.08 -20.27 0.68
C GLU A 396 2.95 -20.83 -0.21
N PRO A 397 1.86 -21.36 0.40
CA PRO A 397 0.69 -21.80 -0.34
C PRO A 397 0.12 -20.70 -1.24
N ASN A 398 -0.38 -21.07 -2.42
CA ASN A 398 -0.86 -20.14 -3.44
C ASN A 398 -1.90 -19.12 -2.92
N LEU A 399 -2.89 -19.55 -2.11
CA LEU A 399 -3.88 -18.63 -1.55
C LEU A 399 -3.26 -17.53 -0.69
N VAL A 400 -2.17 -17.84 0.04
CA VAL A 400 -1.43 -16.84 0.83
C VAL A 400 -0.72 -15.85 -0.09
N ARG A 401 -0.09 -16.35 -1.16
CA ARG A 401 0.59 -15.48 -2.14
C ARG A 401 -0.39 -14.58 -2.88
N TYR A 402 -1.55 -15.09 -3.30
CA TYR A 402 -2.59 -14.27 -3.95
C TYR A 402 -3.02 -13.09 -3.08
N MET A 403 -3.23 -13.33 -1.77
CA MET A 403 -3.65 -12.30 -0.82
C MET A 403 -2.51 -11.35 -0.44
N PHE A 404 -1.35 -11.89 -0.07
CA PHE A 404 -0.27 -11.11 0.54
C PHE A 404 0.90 -10.81 -0.41
N GLY A 405 0.82 -11.21 -1.67
CA GLY A 405 1.83 -10.97 -2.69
C GLY A 405 3.00 -11.96 -2.67
N SER A 406 3.75 -11.91 -3.76
CA SER A 406 4.97 -12.70 -3.99
C SER A 406 6.07 -11.78 -4.51
N THR A 407 7.19 -12.34 -4.95
CA THR A 407 8.24 -11.58 -5.64
C THR A 407 7.80 -11.09 -7.03
N ASN A 408 6.75 -11.68 -7.60
CA ASN A 408 6.30 -11.42 -8.96
C ASN A 408 5.15 -10.40 -9.04
N TYR A 409 4.38 -10.24 -7.96
CA TYR A 409 3.23 -9.33 -7.91
C TYR A 409 2.95 -8.83 -6.50
N ARG A 410 2.33 -7.66 -6.41
CA ARG A 410 1.88 -7.09 -5.12
C ARG A 410 0.70 -7.90 -4.56
N GLY A 411 0.54 -7.90 -3.23
CA GLY A 411 -0.63 -8.50 -2.60
C GLY A 411 -1.90 -7.70 -2.83
N ALA A 412 -3.04 -8.38 -2.72
CA ALA A 412 -4.37 -7.79 -2.76
C ALA A 412 -4.81 -7.19 -1.40
N VAL A 413 -4.17 -7.62 -0.31
CA VAL A 413 -4.48 -7.16 1.05
C VAL A 413 -3.59 -6.00 1.44
N THR A 414 -4.21 -4.89 1.83
CA THR A 414 -3.57 -3.74 2.45
C THR A 414 -4.00 -3.65 3.92
N VAL A 415 -3.05 -3.46 4.82
CA VAL A 415 -3.32 -3.26 6.26
C VAL A 415 -2.73 -1.92 6.67
N HIS A 416 -3.56 -1.09 7.31
CA HIS A 416 -3.18 0.26 7.69
C HIS A 416 -2.42 0.29 9.03
N ASP A 417 -1.67 1.37 9.26
CA ASP A 417 -1.06 1.65 10.56
C ASP A 417 -2.17 1.89 11.60
N CYS A 418 -1.93 1.49 12.85
CA CYS A 418 -2.85 1.73 13.96
C CYS A 418 -2.17 2.62 15.00
N LEU A 419 -2.83 3.71 15.39
CA LEU A 419 -2.42 4.59 16.49
C LEU A 419 -3.21 4.28 17.76
N SER A 420 -2.61 4.53 18.92
CA SER A 420 -3.33 4.41 20.18
C SER A 420 -4.28 5.59 20.35
N THR A 421 -5.55 5.30 20.67
CA THR A 421 -6.53 6.33 21.05
C THR A 421 -6.48 6.62 22.55
N ASP A 422 -6.14 5.60 23.35
CA ASP A 422 -5.81 5.69 24.76
C ASP A 422 -4.59 4.80 25.03
N PRO A 423 -3.44 5.36 25.39
CA PRO A 423 -2.23 4.57 25.63
C PRO A 423 -2.34 3.65 26.86
N GLY A 424 -3.32 3.90 27.73
CA GLY A 424 -3.47 3.16 28.98
C GLY A 424 -2.39 3.50 30.01
N LYS A 425 -2.06 2.53 30.86
CA LYS A 425 -1.11 2.72 31.95
C LYS A 425 0.30 2.26 31.55
N CYS A 426 1.25 3.20 31.54
CA CYS A 426 2.67 2.87 31.36
C CYS A 426 3.26 2.28 32.64
N ILE A 427 4.00 1.18 32.53
CA ILE A 427 4.83 0.60 33.56
C ILE A 427 6.21 0.28 32.98
N GLU A 428 7.26 0.51 33.76
CA GLU A 428 8.61 0.07 33.42
C GLU A 428 8.86 -1.30 34.08
N VAL A 429 9.26 -2.26 33.24
CA VAL A 429 9.52 -3.63 33.67
C VAL A 429 10.99 -3.94 33.41
N THR A 430 11.72 -4.24 34.48
CA THR A 430 13.12 -4.64 34.37
C THR A 430 13.25 -6.15 34.30
N HIS A 431 14.00 -6.63 33.34
CA HIS A 431 14.24 -8.04 33.04
C HIS A 431 15.70 -8.40 33.31
N ASN A 432 15.93 -9.63 33.78
CA ASN A 432 17.24 -10.23 33.92
C ASN A 432 17.40 -11.39 32.92
N ALA A 433 18.54 -11.49 32.27
CA ALA A 433 18.95 -12.71 31.60
C ALA A 433 19.67 -13.65 32.60
N ILE A 434 19.18 -14.88 32.72
CA ILE A 434 19.73 -15.88 33.62
C ILE A 434 20.62 -16.85 32.82
N ASP A 435 21.85 -17.03 33.26
CA ASP A 435 22.74 -18.07 32.73
C ASP A 435 22.15 -19.44 33.08
N ARG A 436 21.90 -20.24 32.09
CA ARG A 436 21.26 -21.55 32.25
C ARG A 436 22.16 -22.58 32.92
N TRP A 437 23.46 -22.35 32.90
CA TRP A 437 24.46 -23.25 33.51
C TRP A 437 24.65 -22.94 34.99
N THR A 438 24.89 -21.69 35.31
CA THR A 438 25.19 -21.27 36.68
C THR A 438 23.94 -20.94 37.48
N GLY A 439 22.81 -20.63 36.82
CA GLY A 439 21.60 -20.10 37.46
C GLY A 439 21.75 -18.67 37.95
N GLY A 440 22.89 -18.01 37.71
CA GLY A 440 23.14 -16.61 38.07
C GLY A 440 22.71 -15.65 36.97
N VAL A 441 22.65 -14.36 37.28
CA VAL A 441 22.40 -13.31 36.31
C VAL A 441 23.62 -13.14 35.41
N ILE A 442 23.40 -13.06 34.11
CA ILE A 442 24.48 -12.79 33.13
C ILE A 442 24.89 -11.32 33.30
N ASP A 443 26.21 -11.08 33.31
CA ASP A 443 26.74 -9.71 33.34
C ASP A 443 26.30 -8.93 32.11
N GLY A 444 25.79 -7.70 32.28
CA GLY A 444 25.16 -6.93 31.22
C GLY A 444 23.77 -7.43 30.76
N GLY A 445 23.21 -8.46 31.43
CA GLY A 445 21.92 -9.06 31.06
C GLY A 445 20.69 -8.36 31.64
N LEU A 446 20.85 -7.17 32.22
CA LEU A 446 19.75 -6.36 32.74
C LEU A 446 19.25 -5.40 31.67
N PHE A 447 17.94 -5.39 31.39
CA PHE A 447 17.31 -4.44 30.49
C PHE A 447 15.91 -4.05 30.98
N THR A 448 15.52 -2.81 30.67
CA THR A 448 14.21 -2.26 31.06
C THR A 448 13.38 -1.94 29.85
N GLU A 449 12.13 -2.33 29.86
CA GLU A 449 11.15 -2.05 28.81
C GLU A 449 9.95 -1.28 29.40
N ALA A 450 9.46 -0.28 28.68
CA ALA A 450 8.22 0.41 29.02
C ALA A 450 7.04 -0.33 28.37
N VAL A 451 6.09 -0.76 29.18
CA VAL A 451 4.91 -1.49 28.70
C VAL A 451 3.66 -0.68 29.01
N TYR A 452 2.76 -0.58 28.05
CA TYR A 452 1.50 0.14 28.17
C TYR A 452 0.34 -0.85 28.29
N LEU A 453 -0.28 -0.91 29.46
CA LEU A 453 -1.36 -1.85 29.76
C LEU A 453 -2.73 -1.21 29.57
N GLY A 454 -3.68 -1.98 29.04
CA GLY A 454 -5.03 -1.50 28.80
C GLY A 454 -5.11 -0.48 27.67
N THR A 455 -4.28 -0.63 26.65
CA THR A 455 -4.22 0.29 25.51
C THR A 455 -5.41 0.08 24.59
N HIS A 456 -6.08 1.18 24.24
CA HIS A 456 -7.10 1.23 23.19
C HIS A 456 -6.49 1.79 21.91
N TRP A 457 -6.86 1.21 20.77
CA TRP A 457 -6.27 1.49 19.47
C TRP A 457 -7.31 1.96 18.47
N GLU A 458 -6.88 2.68 17.43
CA GLU A 458 -7.69 2.86 16.24
C GLU A 458 -8.08 1.49 15.68
N PRO A 459 -9.21 1.36 14.99
CA PRO A 459 -9.61 0.10 14.37
C PRO A 459 -8.54 -0.43 13.41
N ILE A 460 -8.27 -1.74 13.46
CA ILE A 460 -7.47 -2.38 12.41
C ILE A 460 -8.30 -2.32 11.13
N THR A 461 -7.77 -1.62 10.12
CA THR A 461 -8.40 -1.52 8.81
C THR A 461 -7.66 -2.38 7.79
N ILE A 462 -8.39 -3.26 7.14
CA ILE A 462 -7.89 -4.19 6.12
C ILE A 462 -8.68 -3.95 4.84
N ASP A 463 -8.01 -3.51 3.79
CA ASP A 463 -8.60 -3.37 2.46
C ASP A 463 -8.23 -4.56 1.58
N ILE A 464 -9.18 -5.07 0.82
CA ILE A 464 -9.01 -6.18 -0.11
C ILE A 464 -9.39 -5.71 -1.51
N ASP A 465 -8.37 -5.55 -2.35
CA ASP A 465 -8.51 -5.22 -3.76
C ASP A 465 -8.85 -6.50 -4.54
N LEU A 466 -10.14 -6.72 -4.85
CA LEU A 466 -10.59 -7.92 -5.56
C LEU A 466 -10.03 -8.00 -6.99
N ARG A 467 -9.84 -6.87 -7.66
CA ARG A 467 -9.22 -6.85 -8.99
C ARG A 467 -7.78 -7.35 -8.92
N GLN A 468 -7.00 -6.83 -7.96
CA GLN A 468 -5.62 -7.28 -7.76
C GLN A 468 -5.58 -8.76 -7.38
N LEU A 469 -6.53 -9.24 -6.58
CA LEU A 469 -6.63 -10.65 -6.20
C LEU A 469 -6.86 -11.55 -7.43
N LEU A 470 -7.79 -11.17 -8.30
CA LEU A 470 -8.07 -11.89 -9.54
C LEU A 470 -6.89 -11.86 -10.51
N ASN A 471 -6.24 -10.71 -10.66
CA ASN A 471 -5.03 -10.57 -11.47
C ASN A 471 -3.88 -11.46 -10.96
N ASN A 472 -3.70 -11.56 -9.64
CA ASN A 472 -2.68 -12.43 -9.04
C ASN A 472 -2.94 -13.91 -9.33
N ILE A 473 -4.21 -14.33 -9.27
CA ILE A 473 -4.63 -15.69 -9.60
C ILE A 473 -4.37 -15.97 -11.09
N GLU A 474 -4.73 -15.03 -11.97
CA GLU A 474 -4.51 -15.17 -13.41
C GLU A 474 -3.02 -15.23 -13.78
N ALA A 475 -2.19 -14.43 -13.12
CA ALA A 475 -0.75 -14.37 -13.37
C ALA A 475 -0.03 -15.70 -13.07
N GLU A 476 -0.49 -16.48 -12.08
CA GLU A 476 0.10 -17.78 -11.76
C GLU A 476 -0.44 -18.93 -12.62
N LYS A 477 -1.69 -18.84 -13.09
CA LYS A 477 -2.35 -19.94 -13.81
C LYS A 477 -1.99 -20.05 -15.29
N GLY A 478 -1.56 -18.99 -15.90
CA GLY A 478 -1.23 -18.94 -17.33
C GLY A 478 -2.44 -19.08 -18.28
N PRO A 479 -2.26 -18.77 -19.57
CA PRO A 479 -3.34 -18.78 -20.56
C PRO A 479 -3.87 -20.17 -20.92
N GLU A 480 -3.09 -21.23 -20.71
CA GLU A 480 -3.47 -22.60 -21.11
C GLU A 480 -4.49 -23.26 -20.18
N ASP A 481 -4.62 -22.76 -18.95
CA ASP A 481 -5.56 -23.30 -17.96
C ASP A 481 -7.01 -22.80 -18.13
N ARG A 482 -7.26 -21.93 -19.11
CA ARG A 482 -8.56 -21.29 -19.36
C ARG A 482 -9.62 -22.20 -20.01
N GLU A 483 -9.23 -23.31 -20.63
CA GLU A 483 -10.14 -24.09 -21.50
C GLU A 483 -10.83 -25.30 -20.88
N GLN A 484 -10.54 -25.70 -19.64
CA GLN A 484 -11.14 -26.93 -19.08
C GLN A 484 -11.92 -26.66 -17.78
N SER A 485 -13.14 -27.16 -17.74
CA SER A 485 -14.13 -27.20 -16.62
C SER A 485 -13.52 -27.32 -15.22
N LYS A 486 -13.00 -26.22 -14.66
CA LYS A 486 -12.22 -26.20 -13.42
C LYS A 486 -12.66 -25.05 -12.54
N PRO A 487 -12.24 -25.02 -11.27
CA PRO A 487 -12.57 -23.92 -10.41
C PRO A 487 -12.22 -22.60 -11.07
N THR A 488 -13.18 -21.69 -11.05
CA THR A 488 -13.03 -20.36 -11.64
C THR A 488 -12.06 -19.49 -10.81
N HIS A 489 -11.54 -18.41 -11.36
CA HIS A 489 -10.75 -17.43 -10.59
C HIS A 489 -11.54 -16.95 -9.36
N ALA A 490 -12.86 -16.79 -9.48
CA ALA A 490 -13.74 -16.43 -8.37
C ALA A 490 -13.73 -17.49 -7.25
N ASP A 491 -13.65 -18.79 -7.56
CA ASP A 491 -13.59 -19.83 -6.54
C ASP A 491 -12.28 -19.77 -5.74
N TYR A 492 -11.15 -19.42 -6.38
CA TYR A 492 -9.88 -19.19 -5.68
C TYR A 492 -9.89 -17.91 -4.86
N ALA A 493 -10.52 -16.85 -5.36
CA ALA A 493 -10.68 -15.61 -4.62
C ALA A 493 -11.53 -15.82 -3.36
N HIS A 494 -12.65 -16.55 -3.46
CA HIS A 494 -13.45 -16.96 -2.30
C HIS A 494 -12.64 -17.79 -1.31
N ALA A 495 -11.87 -18.78 -1.80
CA ALA A 495 -11.03 -19.62 -0.94
C ALA A 495 -9.95 -18.82 -0.20
N ALA A 496 -9.31 -17.85 -0.88
CA ALA A 496 -8.34 -16.95 -0.28
C ALA A 496 -8.98 -16.05 0.79
N TYR A 497 -10.19 -15.55 0.53
CA TYR A 497 -10.95 -14.77 1.51
C TYR A 497 -11.34 -15.62 2.73
N VAL A 498 -11.77 -16.86 2.53
CA VAL A 498 -12.07 -17.81 3.64
C VAL A 498 -10.82 -18.04 4.49
N LEU A 499 -9.65 -18.22 3.88
CA LEU A 499 -8.39 -18.37 4.62
C LEU A 499 -8.09 -17.13 5.48
N LEU A 500 -8.29 -15.92 4.94
CA LEU A 500 -8.15 -14.68 5.72
C LEU A 500 -9.15 -14.66 6.89
N GLY A 501 -10.40 -15.02 6.64
CA GLY A 501 -11.44 -15.06 7.67
C GLY A 501 -11.13 -16.05 8.79
N LEU A 502 -10.50 -17.20 8.50
CA LEU A 502 -10.00 -18.13 9.53
C LEU A 502 -8.94 -17.47 10.42
N VAL A 503 -8.06 -16.66 9.84
CA VAL A 503 -7.09 -15.86 10.62
C VAL A 503 -7.80 -14.84 11.51
N LEU A 504 -8.85 -14.20 11.01
CA LEU A 504 -9.66 -13.26 11.80
C LEU A 504 -10.43 -13.94 12.93
N ALA A 505 -10.90 -15.17 12.72
CA ALA A 505 -11.50 -15.98 13.78
C ALA A 505 -10.50 -16.28 14.90
N GLU A 506 -9.24 -16.62 14.57
CA GLU A 506 -8.19 -16.78 15.56
C GLU A 506 -7.82 -15.47 16.28
N LEU A 507 -7.81 -14.34 15.58
CA LEU A 507 -7.61 -13.02 16.17
C LEU A 507 -8.73 -12.71 17.17
N SER A 508 -9.98 -12.96 16.80
CA SER A 508 -11.16 -12.78 17.64
C SER A 508 -11.18 -13.69 18.88
N ALA A 509 -10.66 -14.92 18.72
CA ALA A 509 -10.47 -15.84 19.83
C ALA A 509 -9.31 -15.45 20.76
N GLY A 510 -8.55 -14.39 20.46
CA GLY A 510 -7.38 -13.96 21.23
C GLY A 510 -6.17 -14.90 21.13
N THR A 511 -6.13 -15.78 20.12
CA THR A 511 -5.05 -16.76 19.92
C THR A 511 -3.97 -16.28 18.95
N LEU A 512 -4.18 -15.13 18.30
CA LEU A 512 -3.19 -14.47 17.45
C LEU A 512 -2.67 -13.20 18.18
N PRO A 513 -1.50 -13.26 18.82
CA PRO A 513 -0.91 -12.07 19.43
C PRO A 513 -0.32 -11.14 18.37
N LEU A 514 -0.32 -9.83 18.65
CA LEU A 514 0.32 -8.81 17.83
C LEU A 514 1.58 -8.26 18.52
N GLY A 515 2.56 -7.85 17.70
CA GLY A 515 3.83 -7.32 18.16
C GLY A 515 4.80 -8.40 18.65
N SER A 516 5.83 -7.96 19.35
CA SER A 516 6.90 -8.81 19.92
C SER A 516 6.60 -9.15 21.40
N ARG A 517 7.45 -9.97 21.99
CA ARG A 517 7.33 -10.41 23.40
C ARG A 517 6.09 -11.26 23.73
N SER A 518 5.43 -11.83 22.73
CA SER A 518 4.24 -12.68 22.93
C SER A 518 4.50 -13.88 23.86
N THR A 519 5.70 -14.47 23.79
CA THR A 519 6.14 -15.54 24.72
C THR A 519 6.32 -15.08 26.17
N ARG A 520 6.31 -13.76 26.41
CA ARG A 520 6.37 -13.16 27.75
C ARG A 520 5.02 -12.61 28.21
N GLY A 521 3.94 -12.92 27.46
CA GLY A 521 2.57 -12.54 27.81
C GLY A 521 2.09 -11.20 27.26
N LEU A 522 2.91 -10.48 26.45
CA LEU A 522 2.47 -9.28 25.76
C LEU A 522 1.74 -9.63 24.44
N GLY A 523 1.09 -8.66 23.85
CA GLY A 523 0.49 -8.80 22.53
C GLY A 523 -0.92 -9.37 22.52
N GLN A 524 -1.58 -9.52 23.68
CA GLN A 524 -2.95 -10.02 23.72
C GLN A 524 -3.91 -9.04 23.04
N VAL A 525 -4.75 -9.57 22.16
CA VAL A 525 -5.77 -8.82 21.43
C VAL A 525 -7.15 -9.19 21.96
N VAL A 526 -7.97 -8.18 22.23
CA VAL A 526 -9.39 -8.32 22.53
C VAL A 526 -10.16 -7.59 21.43
N VAL A 527 -10.81 -8.33 20.55
CA VAL A 527 -11.64 -7.79 19.47
C VAL A 527 -13.05 -7.54 20.03
N SER A 528 -13.54 -6.31 19.91
CA SER A 528 -14.89 -5.91 20.34
C SER A 528 -15.91 -6.11 19.25
N SER A 529 -15.58 -5.71 18.02
CA SER A 529 -16.45 -5.85 16.86
C SER A 529 -15.65 -6.00 15.57
N ILE A 530 -16.30 -6.58 14.56
CA ILE A 530 -15.80 -6.66 13.18
C ILE A 530 -16.89 -6.16 12.26
N ASP A 531 -16.58 -5.17 11.45
CA ASP A 531 -17.45 -4.68 10.39
C ASP A 531 -16.85 -5.03 9.03
N VAL A 532 -17.61 -5.74 8.20
CA VAL A 532 -17.24 -6.10 6.84
C VAL A 532 -18.08 -5.30 5.88
N ARG A 533 -17.46 -4.35 5.17
CA ARG A 533 -18.05 -3.71 4.00
C ARG A 533 -17.88 -4.67 2.82
N GLY A 534 -18.98 -5.24 2.38
CA GLY A 534 -18.99 -6.19 1.28
C GLY A 534 -18.61 -5.54 -0.07
N CYS A 535 -18.27 -6.40 -1.02
CA CYS A 535 -17.97 -6.02 -2.40
C CYS A 535 -18.35 -7.18 -3.33
N THR A 536 -18.73 -6.85 -4.57
CA THR A 536 -19.02 -7.84 -5.61
C THR A 536 -18.25 -7.49 -6.86
N ARG A 537 -17.48 -8.45 -7.39
CA ARG A 537 -16.72 -8.27 -8.63
C ARG A 537 -16.48 -9.61 -9.33
N GLU A 538 -16.77 -9.68 -10.64
CA GLU A 538 -16.45 -10.82 -11.52
C GLU A 538 -16.84 -12.19 -10.93
N GLY A 539 -18.01 -12.24 -10.31
CA GLY A 539 -18.52 -13.46 -9.66
C GLY A 539 -17.97 -13.73 -8.26
N VAL A 540 -17.06 -12.91 -7.75
CA VAL A 540 -16.66 -12.89 -6.34
C VAL A 540 -17.65 -12.05 -5.56
N VAL A 541 -18.23 -12.62 -4.51
CA VAL A 541 -19.17 -11.93 -3.62
C VAL A 541 -18.65 -12.03 -2.19
N ILE A 542 -18.33 -10.88 -1.60
CA ILE A 542 -18.03 -10.74 -0.17
C ILE A 542 -19.24 -10.02 0.44
N PRO A 543 -20.08 -10.72 1.23
CA PRO A 543 -21.26 -10.10 1.82
C PRO A 543 -20.88 -9.14 2.94
N ALA A 544 -21.64 -8.04 3.05
CA ALA A 544 -21.48 -7.12 4.19
C ALA A 544 -21.99 -7.80 5.46
N LYS A 545 -21.28 -7.59 6.58
CA LYS A 545 -21.64 -8.18 7.89
C LYS A 545 -21.03 -7.38 9.02
N THR A 546 -21.81 -7.11 10.05
CA THR A 546 -21.31 -6.59 11.33
C THR A 546 -21.43 -7.69 12.39
N LEU A 547 -20.34 -7.96 13.10
CA LEU A 547 -20.23 -8.93 14.17
C LEU A 547 -19.82 -8.20 15.46
N SER A 548 -20.52 -8.40 16.55
CA SER A 548 -20.22 -7.80 17.85
C SER A 548 -20.05 -8.87 18.91
N GLY A 549 -19.05 -8.70 19.76
CA GLY A 549 -18.78 -9.57 20.90
C GLY A 549 -19.51 -9.18 22.18
N GLY A 550 -20.28 -8.08 22.15
CA GLY A 550 -21.04 -7.56 23.27
C GLY A 550 -20.16 -6.86 24.34
N GLU A 551 -20.79 -6.35 25.39
CA GLU A 551 -20.18 -5.51 26.44
C GLU A 551 -18.95 -6.13 27.11
N ALA A 552 -18.86 -7.47 27.21
CA ALA A 552 -17.73 -8.15 27.83
C ALA A 552 -16.40 -7.97 27.07
N LEU A 553 -16.45 -7.59 25.79
CA LEU A 553 -15.28 -7.36 24.91
C LEU A 553 -15.01 -5.86 24.68
N GLU A 554 -15.86 -4.97 25.14
CA GLU A 554 -15.61 -3.53 25.05
C GLU A 554 -14.44 -3.11 25.93
N HIS A 555 -13.75 -2.06 25.52
CA HIS A 555 -12.69 -1.47 26.34
C HIS A 555 -13.33 -0.89 27.62
N PRO A 556 -12.86 -1.30 28.81
CA PRO A 556 -13.54 -0.96 30.07
C PRO A 556 -13.47 0.52 30.45
N GLY A 557 -12.69 1.35 29.75
CA GLY A 557 -12.45 2.74 30.12
C GLY A 557 -11.87 2.82 31.54
N THR A 558 -12.57 3.55 32.42
CA THR A 558 -12.23 3.66 33.85
C THR A 558 -12.93 2.61 34.71
N ALA A 559 -13.79 1.77 34.15
CA ALA A 559 -14.51 0.73 34.86
C ALA A 559 -13.63 -0.49 35.18
N ALA A 560 -14.10 -1.35 36.04
CA ALA A 560 -13.40 -2.61 36.33
C ALA A 560 -13.42 -3.52 35.08
N ILE A 561 -12.26 -4.08 34.75
CA ILE A 561 -12.14 -5.06 33.66
C ILE A 561 -13.03 -6.27 33.97
N SER A 562 -13.85 -6.69 33.02
CA SER A 562 -14.68 -7.91 33.13
C SER A 562 -13.86 -9.13 33.54
N PRO A 563 -14.45 -10.09 34.28
CA PRO A 563 -13.76 -11.32 34.63
C PRO A 563 -13.14 -12.00 33.42
N THR A 564 -11.94 -12.53 33.60
CA THR A 564 -11.18 -13.15 32.50
C THR A 564 -11.95 -14.26 31.80
N GLN A 565 -12.73 -15.05 32.56
CA GLN A 565 -13.53 -16.13 32.02
C GLN A 565 -14.64 -15.62 31.09
N ASP A 566 -15.38 -14.58 31.49
CA ASP A 566 -16.45 -14.01 30.67
C ASP A 566 -15.92 -13.45 29.35
N ARG A 567 -14.73 -12.84 29.38
CA ARG A 567 -14.04 -12.39 28.15
C ARG A 567 -13.69 -13.56 27.22
N TYR A 568 -13.11 -14.63 27.76
CA TYR A 568 -12.78 -15.80 26.95
C TYR A 568 -14.00 -16.43 26.28
N ASP A 569 -15.10 -16.53 27.01
CA ASP A 569 -16.33 -17.10 26.46
C ASP A 569 -16.93 -16.18 25.39
N ALA A 570 -16.89 -14.85 25.60
CA ALA A 570 -17.32 -13.86 24.61
C ALA A 570 -16.41 -13.86 23.37
N GLN A 571 -15.08 -13.95 23.51
CA GLN A 571 -14.14 -14.06 22.39
C GLN A 571 -14.40 -15.32 21.55
N ARG A 572 -14.67 -16.45 22.19
CA ARG A 572 -15.04 -17.69 21.48
C ARG A 572 -16.36 -17.56 20.74
N THR A 573 -17.33 -16.88 21.34
CA THR A 573 -18.62 -16.61 20.71
C THR A 573 -18.44 -15.73 19.46
N LEU A 574 -17.65 -14.65 19.55
CA LEU A 574 -17.36 -13.79 18.40
C LEU A 574 -16.62 -14.57 17.30
N ALA A 575 -15.61 -15.36 17.66
CA ALA A 575 -14.89 -16.21 16.72
C ALA A 575 -15.83 -17.23 16.05
N GLY A 576 -16.79 -17.82 16.78
CA GLY A 576 -17.86 -18.65 16.23
C GLY A 576 -18.71 -17.89 15.22
N GLY A 577 -19.09 -16.65 15.51
CA GLY A 577 -19.82 -15.78 14.59
C GLY A 577 -19.04 -15.48 13.29
N VAL A 578 -17.72 -15.30 13.38
CA VAL A 578 -16.86 -15.17 12.19
C VAL A 578 -16.90 -16.46 11.36
N LEU A 579 -16.77 -17.62 11.98
CA LEU A 579 -16.83 -18.92 11.28
C LEU A 579 -18.19 -19.14 10.62
N GLU A 580 -19.29 -18.79 11.28
CA GLU A 580 -20.64 -18.86 10.69
C GLU A 580 -20.76 -17.94 9.47
N TYR A 581 -20.26 -16.70 9.57
CA TYR A 581 -20.21 -15.77 8.43
C TYR A 581 -19.43 -16.35 7.24
N LEU A 582 -18.31 -17.04 7.49
CA LEU A 582 -17.52 -17.64 6.42
C LEU A 582 -18.27 -18.77 5.70
N LEU A 583 -19.18 -19.48 6.39
CA LEU A 583 -20.00 -20.53 5.75
C LEU A 583 -20.98 -19.96 4.72
N ASP A 584 -21.32 -18.68 4.80
CA ASP A 584 -22.14 -18.00 3.79
C ASP A 584 -21.36 -17.69 2.49
N ILE A 585 -20.01 -17.79 2.52
CA ILE A 585 -19.18 -17.58 1.33
C ILE A 585 -19.28 -18.80 0.40
N LYS A 586 -19.49 -18.54 -0.89
CA LYS A 586 -19.56 -19.58 -1.92
C LYS A 586 -18.32 -20.48 -1.89
N GLY A 587 -18.53 -21.79 -1.77
CA GLY A 587 -17.45 -22.77 -1.76
C GLY A 587 -16.58 -22.79 -0.48
N ALA A 588 -17.05 -22.18 0.61
CA ALA A 588 -16.32 -22.10 1.88
C ALA A 588 -15.84 -23.46 2.41
N THR A 589 -16.65 -24.48 2.32
CA THR A 589 -16.30 -25.85 2.80
C THR A 589 -15.22 -26.52 1.95
N GLN A 590 -14.97 -26.01 0.75
CA GLN A 590 -14.00 -26.57 -0.22
C GLN A 590 -12.76 -25.68 -0.40
N TRP A 591 -12.60 -24.66 0.44
CA TRP A 591 -11.50 -23.69 0.30
C TRP A 591 -10.13 -24.36 0.27
N SER A 592 -9.96 -25.39 1.07
CA SER A 592 -8.69 -26.12 1.20
C SER A 592 -8.32 -26.94 -0.04
N ASP A 593 -9.29 -27.28 -0.89
CA ASP A 593 -9.04 -28.01 -2.14
C ASP A 593 -8.35 -27.10 -3.19
N ARG A 594 -8.28 -25.79 -2.90
CA ARG A 594 -7.62 -24.78 -3.72
C ARG A 594 -6.17 -24.52 -3.33
N LEU A 595 -5.63 -25.25 -2.35
CA LEU A 595 -4.24 -25.07 -1.87
C LEU A 595 -3.19 -25.79 -2.74
N HIS A 596 -3.59 -26.68 -3.65
CA HIS A 596 -2.72 -27.67 -4.29
C HIS A 596 -1.84 -27.20 -5.45
N GLU A 597 -2.19 -26.12 -6.17
CA GLU A 597 -1.59 -25.85 -7.48
C GLU A 597 -0.20 -25.17 -7.45
N GLY A 598 0.27 -24.70 -6.30
CA GLY A 598 1.57 -24.01 -6.19
C GLY A 598 2.79 -24.92 -5.96
N LEU A 599 2.60 -26.08 -5.39
CA LEU A 599 3.70 -26.95 -4.93
C LEU A 599 4.24 -27.94 -5.98
N GLN A 600 3.46 -28.26 -7.02
CA GLN A 600 3.86 -29.27 -8.01
C GLN A 600 4.89 -28.76 -9.04
N LYS A 601 5.03 -27.45 -9.26
CA LYS A 601 5.99 -26.90 -10.24
C LYS A 601 7.44 -26.83 -9.74
N THR A 602 7.67 -26.71 -8.44
CA THR A 602 9.02 -26.61 -7.87
C THR A 602 9.78 -27.93 -7.84
N ASP A 603 9.08 -29.06 -7.67
CA ASP A 603 9.72 -30.40 -7.64
C ASP A 603 10.13 -30.91 -9.04
N THR A 604 9.48 -30.45 -10.11
CA THR A 604 9.81 -30.87 -11.47
C THR A 604 10.98 -30.09 -12.08
N GLU A 605 11.14 -28.81 -11.71
CA GLU A 605 12.27 -27.99 -12.20
C GLU A 605 13.59 -28.28 -11.46
N SER A 606 13.55 -28.64 -10.17
CA SER A 606 14.74 -29.04 -9.43
C SER A 606 15.30 -30.39 -9.91
N LYS A 607 14.42 -31.35 -10.20
CA LYS A 607 14.83 -32.65 -10.78
C LYS A 607 15.30 -32.57 -12.24
N GLY A 608 14.86 -31.54 -12.99
CA GLY A 608 15.34 -31.28 -14.35
C GLY A 608 16.73 -30.65 -14.40
N LYS A 609 17.12 -29.87 -13.38
CA LYS A 609 18.44 -29.25 -13.31
C LYS A 609 19.52 -30.16 -12.76
N GLU A 610 19.20 -31.09 -11.87
CA GLU A 610 20.15 -32.12 -11.41
C GLU A 610 20.54 -33.11 -12.51
N LYS A 611 19.62 -33.43 -13.45
CA LYS A 611 19.94 -34.30 -14.59
C LYS A 611 20.71 -33.65 -15.74
N ALA A 612 20.88 -32.33 -15.71
CA ALA A 612 21.65 -31.61 -16.74
C ALA A 612 23.10 -31.32 -16.31
N HIS A 613 23.50 -31.74 -15.10
CA HIS A 613 24.87 -31.61 -14.56
C HIS A 613 25.56 -32.96 -14.25
N GLU A 614 24.93 -34.10 -14.59
CA GLU A 614 25.60 -35.39 -14.76
C GLU A 614 25.84 -35.64 -16.28
#